data_cc2a60107277fa787e8c755b470a0f16
#
_entry.id   cc2a60107277fa787e8c755b470a0f16
#
_cell.length_a   1.000
_cell.length_b   1.000
_cell.length_c   1.000
_cell.angle_alpha   90.00
_cell.angle_beta   90.00
_cell.angle_gamma   90.00
#
_symmetry.space_group_name_H-M   'P 1'
#
loop_
_entity.id
_entity.type
_entity.pdbx_description
1 polymer ?
#
loop_
_entity_poly.entity_id
_entity_poly.type
_entity_poly.pdbx_seq_one_letter_code
_entity_poly.pdbx_strand_id
1 'polypeptide(L)'
;MSHPRWIWQHADWPAFRWQGDRVAALLRACQLAQGRLLGAVGSAGNEAGLETELDALLQNIVTSSAIEGEQLDTGSVRSSLAKRLGLDGENAEGHRTPRSEGLAELMLDATQHYAQPLDLKRLFHWHHLLFPVRESLLPVRIRVGELRGDEPMQVVSGRLDKPTVHVEAPPRDGLETQLDAFLAWFEQSANASSFDPLLRAGIAHFWFVTLHPFDDGNGRLTRAITDLALAQAEHQAIRFYTMSASILADRAGYYRVLEQSQKGDLDITAWLSWFLQTLLDSLEQALLRIDRVLGKARFWRRHSEDALSTEQRKVINRLLDGGERGFVDGINASQYQAVTKVSKATATRHLADLTEKGFLRRLPGGGRSTRYEIDWP
;
A
#
# COMPACT_ATOMS: atom_id res chain seq x y z
N MET A 1 42.87 -7.29 -5.67
CA MET A 1 41.90 -6.29 -5.21
C MET A 1 40.75 -7.05 -4.56
N SER A 2 40.40 -6.77 -3.30
CA SER A 2 39.28 -7.41 -2.65
C SER A 2 37.98 -6.98 -3.38
N HIS A 3 37.12 -7.92 -3.71
CA HIS A 3 35.79 -7.59 -4.28
C HIS A 3 35.02 -6.67 -3.32
N PRO A 4 34.34 -5.63 -3.83
CA PRO A 4 33.45 -4.80 -3.01
C PRO A 4 32.47 -5.68 -2.26
N ARG A 5 32.27 -5.43 -0.96
CA ARG A 5 31.29 -6.16 -0.14
C ARG A 5 29.89 -5.61 -0.34
N TRP A 6 29.80 -4.30 -0.62
CA TRP A 6 28.55 -3.59 -0.75
C TRP A 6 28.47 -2.90 -2.11
N ILE A 7 27.27 -2.80 -2.68
CA ILE A 7 27.02 -2.20 -3.99
C ILE A 7 27.57 -0.77 -4.11
N TRP A 8 27.45 0.02 -3.05
CA TRP A 8 27.92 1.40 -3.01
C TRP A 8 29.45 1.57 -3.01
N GLN A 9 30.20 0.48 -2.84
CA GLN A 9 31.66 0.47 -2.92
C GLN A 9 32.19 0.31 -4.33
N HIS A 10 31.33 0.05 -5.32
CA HIS A 10 31.75 -0.02 -6.73
C HIS A 10 32.08 1.37 -7.26
N ALA A 11 33.12 1.45 -8.09
CA ALA A 11 33.61 2.71 -8.67
C ALA A 11 32.54 3.42 -9.52
N ASP A 12 31.67 2.63 -10.17
CA ASP A 12 30.60 3.14 -11.04
C ASP A 12 29.27 3.38 -10.29
N TRP A 13 29.25 3.28 -8.95
CA TRP A 13 28.05 3.59 -8.17
C TRP A 13 27.63 5.05 -8.38
N PRO A 14 26.34 5.33 -8.64
CA PRO A 14 25.16 4.48 -8.68
C PRO A 14 24.69 4.12 -10.12
N ALA A 15 25.59 3.85 -11.04
CA ALA A 15 25.24 3.51 -12.42
C ALA A 15 24.61 2.09 -12.51
N PHE A 16 23.38 1.96 -12.02
CA PHE A 16 22.64 0.70 -12.02
C PHE A 16 22.42 0.14 -13.43
N ARG A 17 22.46 -1.19 -13.53
CA ARG A 17 22.19 -1.95 -14.75
C ARG A 17 21.14 -3.02 -14.47
N TRP A 18 20.43 -3.43 -15.51
CA TRP A 18 19.48 -4.55 -15.44
C TRP A 18 19.33 -5.21 -16.81
N GLN A 19 18.89 -6.47 -16.80
CA GLN A 19 18.61 -7.25 -18.00
C GLN A 19 17.17 -6.96 -18.45
N GLY A 20 17.01 -6.11 -19.46
CA GLY A 20 15.71 -5.65 -19.94
C GLY A 20 14.74 -6.78 -20.27
N ASP A 21 15.21 -7.85 -20.94
CA ASP A 21 14.37 -9.00 -21.31
C ASP A 21 13.75 -9.71 -20.10
N ARG A 22 14.46 -9.75 -18.96
CA ARG A 22 13.98 -10.41 -17.74
C ARG A 22 12.88 -9.64 -17.02
N VAL A 23 12.86 -8.32 -17.13
CA VAL A 23 11.86 -7.46 -16.49
C VAL A 23 10.70 -7.10 -17.43
N ALA A 24 10.89 -7.23 -18.75
CA ALA A 24 9.93 -6.75 -19.77
C ALA A 24 8.53 -7.37 -19.66
N ALA A 25 8.42 -8.66 -19.31
CA ALA A 25 7.12 -9.31 -19.18
C ALA A 25 6.33 -8.76 -17.98
N LEU A 26 6.99 -8.62 -16.82
CA LEU A 26 6.39 -8.04 -15.60
C LEU A 26 6.03 -6.58 -15.81
N LEU A 27 6.90 -5.81 -16.46
CA LEU A 27 6.66 -4.41 -16.75
C LEU A 27 5.38 -4.21 -17.58
N ARG A 28 5.22 -4.99 -18.66
CA ARG A 28 3.99 -4.96 -19.47
C ARG A 28 2.76 -5.37 -18.68
N ALA A 29 2.87 -6.38 -17.81
CA ALA A 29 1.77 -6.81 -16.95
C ALA A 29 1.35 -5.70 -15.97
N CYS A 30 2.31 -5.02 -15.35
CA CYS A 30 2.05 -3.87 -14.47
C CYS A 30 1.36 -2.73 -15.23
N GLN A 31 1.86 -2.35 -16.41
CA GLN A 31 1.29 -1.30 -17.24
C GLN A 31 -0.16 -1.62 -17.64
N LEU A 32 -0.44 -2.89 -18.04
CA LEU A 32 -1.79 -3.32 -18.36
C LEU A 32 -2.72 -3.29 -17.14
N ALA A 33 -2.27 -3.81 -16.00
CA ALA A 33 -3.04 -3.81 -14.75
C ALA A 33 -3.32 -2.37 -14.29
N GLN A 34 -2.33 -1.48 -14.37
CA GLN A 34 -2.47 -0.06 -14.04
C GLN A 34 -3.49 0.64 -14.95
N GLY A 35 -3.41 0.43 -16.26
CA GLY A 35 -4.38 0.99 -17.22
C GLY A 35 -5.82 0.50 -16.98
N ARG A 36 -6.00 -0.79 -16.65
CA ARG A 36 -7.30 -1.36 -16.27
C ARG A 36 -7.83 -0.74 -14.97
N LEU A 37 -6.97 -0.57 -13.98
CA LEU A 37 -7.33 0.02 -12.70
C LEU A 37 -7.82 1.46 -12.88
N LEU A 38 -7.07 2.29 -13.60
CA LEU A 38 -7.42 3.69 -13.88
C LEU A 38 -8.73 3.80 -14.67
N GLY A 39 -8.95 2.92 -15.65
CA GLY A 39 -10.19 2.86 -16.41
C GLY A 39 -11.39 2.45 -15.54
N ALA A 40 -11.23 1.49 -14.63
CA ALA A 40 -12.28 1.04 -13.73
C ALA A 40 -12.69 2.14 -12.73
N VAL A 41 -11.71 2.85 -12.16
CA VAL A 41 -11.94 3.97 -11.23
C VAL A 41 -12.65 5.14 -11.91
N GLY A 42 -12.24 5.51 -13.11
CA GLY A 42 -12.91 6.59 -13.87
C GLY A 42 -14.40 6.34 -14.10
N SER A 43 -14.86 5.10 -14.02
CA SER A 43 -16.27 4.72 -14.15
C SER A 43 -17.05 4.65 -12.83
N ALA A 44 -16.38 4.75 -11.68
CA ALA A 44 -16.98 4.49 -10.35
C ALA A 44 -17.78 5.67 -9.76
N GLY A 45 -17.58 6.90 -10.24
CA GLY A 45 -18.19 8.13 -9.66
C GLY A 45 -17.46 8.63 -8.40
N ASN A 46 -17.67 9.92 -8.07
CA ASN A 46 -16.83 10.64 -7.09
C ASN A 46 -16.94 10.13 -5.63
N GLU A 47 -18.12 9.78 -5.12
CA GLU A 47 -18.28 9.39 -3.70
C GLU A 47 -17.65 8.02 -3.40
N ALA A 48 -17.87 7.02 -4.27
CA ALA A 48 -17.26 5.71 -4.11
C ALA A 48 -15.72 5.77 -4.28
N GLY A 49 -15.22 6.75 -5.02
CA GLY A 49 -13.81 7.03 -5.20
C GLY A 49 -13.12 7.49 -3.91
N LEU A 50 -13.69 8.46 -3.21
CA LEU A 50 -13.11 9.05 -1.99
C LEU A 50 -13.02 8.06 -0.82
N GLU A 51 -14.06 7.22 -0.61
CA GLU A 51 -13.97 6.16 0.42
C GLU A 51 -12.92 5.11 0.07
N THR A 52 -12.83 4.73 -1.20
CA THR A 52 -11.81 3.76 -1.67
C THR A 52 -10.39 4.34 -1.53
N GLU A 53 -10.21 5.63 -1.81
CA GLU A 53 -8.95 6.36 -1.58
C GLU A 53 -8.59 6.37 -0.11
N LEU A 54 -9.52 6.75 0.77
CA LEU A 54 -9.31 6.74 2.22
C LEU A 54 -8.85 5.38 2.73
N ASP A 55 -9.51 4.31 2.29
CA ASP A 55 -9.16 2.93 2.69
C ASP A 55 -7.79 2.51 2.16
N ALA A 56 -7.43 2.89 0.94
CA ALA A 56 -6.11 2.61 0.36
C ALA A 56 -4.99 3.36 1.09
N LEU A 57 -5.18 4.65 1.39
CA LEU A 57 -4.23 5.47 2.15
C LEU A 57 -4.08 4.95 3.58
N LEU A 58 -5.19 4.60 4.24
CA LEU A 58 -5.18 4.01 5.58
C LEU A 58 -4.38 2.70 5.59
N GLN A 59 -4.68 1.80 4.66
CA GLN A 59 -3.96 0.54 4.53
C GLN A 59 -2.47 0.77 4.30
N ASN A 60 -2.10 1.74 3.44
CA ASN A 60 -0.71 2.06 3.15
C ASN A 60 0.05 2.52 4.40
N ILE A 61 -0.50 3.46 5.16
CA ILE A 61 0.13 3.97 6.39
C ILE A 61 0.30 2.85 7.42
N VAL A 62 -0.75 2.09 7.68
CA VAL A 62 -0.75 1.02 8.69
C VAL A 62 0.24 -0.09 8.31
N THR A 63 0.22 -0.54 7.05
CA THR A 63 1.12 -1.61 6.60
C THR A 63 2.56 -1.15 6.47
N SER A 64 2.80 0.10 6.05
CA SER A 64 4.14 0.69 6.02
C SER A 64 4.78 0.73 7.42
N SER A 65 4.02 1.12 8.43
CA SER A 65 4.50 1.10 9.82
C SER A 65 4.69 -0.33 10.35
N ALA A 66 3.80 -1.26 9.99
CA ALA A 66 3.89 -2.66 10.39
C ALA A 66 5.12 -3.39 9.81
N ILE A 67 5.61 -3.01 8.63
CA ILE A 67 6.88 -3.50 8.06
C ILE A 67 8.04 -3.20 9.02
N GLU A 68 8.04 -2.04 9.65
CA GLU A 68 9.06 -1.63 10.64
C GLU A 68 8.75 -2.15 12.08
N GLY A 69 7.68 -2.94 12.24
CA GLY A 69 7.27 -3.50 13.54
C GLY A 69 6.45 -2.54 14.41
N GLU A 70 6.05 -1.38 13.89
CA GLU A 70 5.22 -0.40 14.58
C GLU A 70 3.73 -0.74 14.39
N GLN A 71 2.99 -0.81 15.49
CA GLN A 71 1.53 -0.98 15.47
C GLN A 71 0.84 0.36 15.71
N LEU A 72 0.07 0.81 14.74
CA LEU A 72 -0.69 2.05 14.81
C LEU A 72 -2.14 1.80 15.24
N ASP A 73 -2.73 2.76 15.93
CA ASP A 73 -4.19 2.83 16.10
C ASP A 73 -4.85 3.20 14.77
N THR A 74 -5.44 2.20 14.14
CA THR A 74 -6.11 2.33 12.84
C THR A 74 -7.24 3.35 12.86
N GLY A 75 -7.96 3.47 14.00
CA GLY A 75 -9.03 4.47 14.17
C GLY A 75 -8.49 5.90 14.16
N SER A 76 -7.36 6.12 14.86
CA SER A 76 -6.68 7.42 14.90
C SER A 76 -6.17 7.85 13.52
N VAL A 77 -5.55 6.92 12.77
CA VAL A 77 -5.07 7.19 11.40
C VAL A 77 -6.23 7.48 10.45
N ARG A 78 -7.31 6.69 10.51
CA ARG A 78 -8.51 6.91 9.70
C ARG A 78 -9.12 8.28 9.96
N SER A 79 -9.25 8.69 11.22
CA SER A 79 -9.80 10.00 11.60
C SER A 79 -8.92 11.16 11.09
N SER A 80 -7.58 11.00 11.14
CA SER A 80 -6.64 12.00 10.62
C SER A 80 -6.74 12.16 9.10
N LEU A 81 -6.85 11.04 8.37
CA LEU A 81 -7.04 11.04 6.92
C LEU A 81 -8.40 11.62 6.52
N ALA A 82 -9.49 11.17 7.15
CA ALA A 82 -10.86 11.63 6.84
C ALA A 82 -10.99 13.14 6.98
N LYS A 83 -10.43 13.73 8.05
CA LYS A 83 -10.37 15.18 8.25
C LYS A 83 -9.69 15.89 7.08
N ARG A 84 -8.53 15.40 6.65
CA ARG A 84 -7.73 16.05 5.58
C ARG A 84 -8.37 15.89 4.20
N LEU A 85 -9.13 14.82 4.00
CA LEU A 85 -9.90 14.58 2.77
C LEU A 85 -11.29 15.26 2.77
N GLY A 86 -11.66 15.97 3.87
CA GLY A 86 -12.97 16.62 3.96
C GLY A 86 -14.14 15.64 4.12
N LEU A 87 -13.87 14.43 4.61
CA LEU A 87 -14.87 13.37 4.85
C LEU A 87 -15.37 13.33 6.30
N ASP A 88 -14.92 14.26 7.14
CA ASP A 88 -15.40 14.40 8.53
C ASP A 88 -16.83 14.91 8.53
N GLY A 89 -17.80 14.11 9.01
CA GLY A 89 -19.12 14.59 9.40
C GLY A 89 -19.02 15.47 10.65
N GLU A 90 -20.03 16.33 10.87
CA GLU A 90 -20.08 17.31 11.99
C GLU A 90 -19.88 16.71 13.40
N ASN A 91 -19.87 15.38 13.57
CA ASN A 91 -19.73 14.66 14.83
C ASN A 91 -18.52 13.71 14.89
N ALA A 92 -17.53 13.85 14.02
CA ALA A 92 -16.35 12.96 14.02
C ALA A 92 -15.31 13.40 15.08
N GLU A 93 -15.63 13.24 16.36
CA GLU A 93 -14.67 13.28 17.49
C GLU A 93 -13.82 11.99 17.52
N GLY A 94 -13.13 11.68 16.42
CA GLY A 94 -12.15 10.59 16.41
C GLY A 94 -10.90 10.98 17.22
N HIS A 95 -10.38 10.06 18.05
CA HIS A 95 -9.10 10.28 18.72
C HIS A 95 -8.01 10.41 17.66
N ARG A 96 -7.30 11.52 17.65
CA ARG A 96 -6.16 11.81 16.75
C ARG A 96 -4.92 12.05 17.59
N THR A 97 -3.79 11.51 17.15
CA THR A 97 -2.49 11.72 17.79
C THR A 97 -1.59 12.53 16.88
N PRO A 98 -0.57 13.25 17.42
CA PRO A 98 0.44 13.90 16.58
C PRO A 98 1.08 12.93 15.58
N ARG A 99 1.25 11.68 15.96
CA ARG A 99 1.77 10.60 15.11
C ARG A 99 0.85 10.29 13.92
N SER A 100 -0.43 10.08 14.17
CA SER A 100 -1.40 9.80 13.09
C SER A 100 -1.60 10.98 12.16
N GLU A 101 -1.59 12.21 12.69
CA GLU A 101 -1.68 13.45 11.90
C GLU A 101 -0.44 13.59 10.99
N GLY A 102 0.78 13.37 11.53
CA GLY A 102 2.01 13.45 10.75
C GLY A 102 2.09 12.40 9.64
N LEU A 103 1.72 11.16 9.92
CA LEU A 103 1.70 10.08 8.91
C LEU A 103 0.67 10.34 7.80
N ALA A 104 -0.51 10.87 8.15
CA ALA A 104 -1.53 11.24 7.18
C ALA A 104 -1.04 12.39 6.28
N GLU A 105 -0.42 13.42 6.88
CA GLU A 105 0.15 14.55 6.14
C GLU A 105 1.25 14.11 5.17
N LEU A 106 2.20 13.30 5.64
CA LEU A 106 3.29 12.77 4.82
C LEU A 106 2.75 12.02 3.61
N MET A 107 1.78 11.14 3.83
CA MET A 107 1.22 10.31 2.75
C MET A 107 0.46 11.16 1.72
N LEU A 108 -0.33 12.11 2.18
CA LEU A 108 -1.05 13.04 1.29
C LEU A 108 -0.08 13.97 0.55
N ASP A 109 0.96 14.46 1.21
CA ASP A 109 1.97 15.27 0.54
C ASP A 109 2.68 14.47 -0.57
N ALA A 110 3.07 13.23 -0.29
CA ALA A 110 3.72 12.37 -1.28
C ALA A 110 2.84 12.05 -2.50
N THR A 111 1.51 11.88 -2.29
CA THR A 111 0.60 11.45 -3.35
C THR A 111 -0.13 12.61 -4.03
N GLN A 112 -0.65 13.59 -3.28
CA GLN A 112 -1.42 14.70 -3.83
C GLN A 112 -0.54 15.84 -4.37
N HIS A 113 0.63 16.06 -3.73
CA HIS A 113 1.59 17.06 -4.19
C HIS A 113 2.71 16.47 -5.05
N TYR A 114 2.38 15.46 -5.86
CA TYR A 114 3.36 14.74 -6.69
C TYR A 114 4.08 15.62 -7.73
N ALA A 115 3.49 16.73 -8.13
CA ALA A 115 4.10 17.68 -9.05
C ALA A 115 5.16 18.59 -8.38
N GLN A 116 5.21 18.63 -7.04
CA GLN A 116 6.24 19.38 -6.33
C GLN A 116 7.56 18.62 -6.31
N PRO A 117 8.71 19.29 -6.43
CA PRO A 117 10.01 18.63 -6.43
C PRO A 117 10.29 17.94 -5.09
N LEU A 118 11.04 16.83 -5.18
CA LEU A 118 11.59 16.15 -4.00
C LEU A 118 12.97 16.74 -3.72
N ASP A 119 13.06 17.69 -2.79
CA ASP A 119 14.29 18.27 -2.32
C ASP A 119 14.63 17.87 -0.87
N LEU A 120 15.79 18.25 -0.39
CA LEU A 120 16.25 17.95 0.96
C LEU A 120 15.31 18.55 2.03
N LYS A 121 14.76 19.74 1.77
CA LYS A 121 13.83 20.41 2.68
C LYS A 121 12.54 19.60 2.84
N ARG A 122 12.01 19.06 1.74
CA ARG A 122 10.81 18.22 1.75
C ARG A 122 11.08 16.89 2.47
N LEU A 123 12.24 16.27 2.25
CA LEU A 123 12.66 15.07 2.99
C LEU A 123 12.77 15.32 4.50
N PHE A 124 13.36 16.42 4.91
CA PHE A 124 13.47 16.81 6.34
C PHE A 124 12.09 17.09 6.93
N HIS A 125 11.21 17.74 6.19
CA HIS A 125 9.83 17.94 6.62
C HIS A 125 9.12 16.59 6.82
N TRP A 126 9.21 15.66 5.87
CA TRP A 126 8.65 14.32 6.02
C TRP A 126 9.22 13.57 7.22
N HIS A 127 10.50 13.74 7.48
CA HIS A 127 11.14 13.14 8.67
C HIS A 127 10.58 13.74 9.97
N HIS A 128 10.32 15.04 10.04
CA HIS A 128 9.64 15.67 11.18
C HIS A 128 8.22 15.12 11.37
N LEU A 129 7.48 14.86 10.31
CA LEU A 129 6.14 14.27 10.37
C LEU A 129 6.16 12.83 10.91
N LEU A 130 7.23 12.10 10.64
CA LEU A 130 7.42 10.75 11.19
C LEU A 130 7.74 10.74 12.70
N PHE A 131 8.38 11.77 13.23
CA PHE A 131 8.85 11.82 14.62
C PHE A 131 8.39 13.11 15.30
N PRO A 132 7.10 13.24 15.67
CA PRO A 132 6.61 14.41 16.38
C PRO A 132 7.24 14.51 17.78
N VAL A 133 7.74 15.68 18.12
CA VAL A 133 8.62 15.97 19.29
C VAL A 133 8.03 15.52 20.65
N ARG A 134 6.73 15.31 20.77
CA ARG A 134 6.06 14.99 22.04
C ARG A 134 6.04 13.50 22.40
N GLU A 135 6.39 12.59 21.50
CA GLU A 135 6.29 11.13 21.75
C GLU A 135 7.63 10.47 22.09
N SER A 136 8.74 11.20 22.08
CA SER A 136 10.07 10.64 22.38
C SER A 136 10.30 10.48 23.88
N LEU A 137 9.70 9.46 24.48
CA LEU A 137 10.06 8.94 25.79
C LEU A 137 11.25 7.95 25.73
N LEU A 138 11.80 7.71 24.54
CA LEU A 138 12.90 6.77 24.35
C LEU A 138 14.26 7.45 24.55
N PRO A 139 15.22 6.76 25.20
CA PRO A 139 16.56 7.30 25.48
C PRO A 139 17.44 7.48 24.25
N VAL A 140 17.05 6.96 23.09
CA VAL A 140 17.78 7.12 21.82
C VAL A 140 17.34 8.41 21.16
N ARG A 141 18.22 9.40 21.12
CA ARG A 141 17.99 10.66 20.41
C ARG A 141 18.10 10.42 18.90
N ILE A 142 16.97 10.26 18.23
CA ILE A 142 16.88 10.34 16.77
C ILE A 142 17.06 11.81 16.37
N ARG A 143 17.97 12.09 15.45
CA ARG A 143 18.12 13.44 14.84
C ARG A 143 16.95 13.65 13.89
N VAL A 144 15.98 14.45 14.32
CA VAL A 144 14.74 14.67 13.54
C VAL A 144 14.94 15.84 12.59
N GLY A 145 14.72 15.60 11.29
CA GLY A 145 14.91 16.61 10.24
C GLY A 145 16.38 16.90 9.94
N GLU A 146 17.27 15.97 10.27
CA GLU A 146 18.71 16.06 10.02
C GLU A 146 19.22 14.70 9.51
N LEU A 147 20.35 14.71 8.82
CA LEU A 147 21.02 13.48 8.41
C LEU A 147 21.62 12.76 9.64
N ARG A 148 21.78 11.44 9.53
CA ARG A 148 22.41 10.62 10.58
C ARG A 148 23.81 11.07 10.93
N GLY A 149 24.29 10.66 12.10
CA GLY A 149 25.63 10.95 12.55
C GLY A 149 26.71 10.07 11.91
N ASP A 150 27.92 10.21 12.45
CA ASP A 150 29.13 9.57 11.93
C ASP A 150 29.22 8.07 12.24
N GLU A 151 28.34 7.57 13.11
CA GLU A 151 28.28 6.15 13.47
C GLU A 151 27.96 5.29 12.23
N PRO A 152 28.61 4.12 12.06
CA PRO A 152 28.31 3.22 10.98
C PRO A 152 26.81 2.81 11.01
N MET A 153 26.11 3.07 9.92
CA MET A 153 24.70 2.69 9.79
C MET A 153 24.60 1.25 9.24
N GLN A 154 24.14 0.34 10.09
CA GLN A 154 24.04 -1.08 9.77
C GLN A 154 22.65 -1.63 10.10
N VAL A 155 22.09 -2.44 9.20
CA VAL A 155 20.93 -3.29 9.50
C VAL A 155 21.45 -4.63 10.02
N VAL A 156 21.15 -4.91 11.28
CA VAL A 156 21.67 -6.09 11.97
C VAL A 156 20.55 -6.98 12.50
N SER A 157 20.84 -8.27 12.62
CA SER A 157 20.00 -9.24 13.34
C SER A 157 20.86 -10.15 14.22
N GLY A 158 20.22 -10.97 15.06
CA GLY A 158 20.91 -11.91 15.93
C GLY A 158 21.16 -11.36 17.33
N ARG A 159 22.11 -11.96 18.03
CA ARG A 159 22.45 -11.55 19.40
C ARG A 159 23.33 -10.32 19.41
N LEU A 160 23.17 -9.46 20.41
CA LEU A 160 23.97 -8.22 20.59
C LEU A 160 25.49 -8.47 20.65
N ASP A 161 25.91 -9.62 21.19
CA ASP A 161 27.31 -10.03 21.30
C ASP A 161 27.87 -10.63 20.01
N LYS A 162 27.02 -11.01 19.06
CA LYS A 162 27.39 -11.55 17.74
C LYS A 162 26.36 -11.17 16.68
N PRO A 163 26.27 -9.88 16.31
CA PRO A 163 25.33 -9.42 15.31
C PRO A 163 25.67 -9.94 13.91
N THR A 164 24.66 -10.29 13.15
CA THR A 164 24.78 -10.53 11.72
C THR A 164 24.45 -9.24 10.98
N VAL A 165 25.45 -8.68 10.28
CA VAL A 165 25.27 -7.47 9.47
C VAL A 165 24.70 -7.88 8.12
N HIS A 166 23.46 -7.47 7.86
CA HIS A 166 22.76 -7.70 6.59
C HIS A 166 23.12 -6.65 5.56
N VAL A 167 23.13 -5.39 5.99
CA VAL A 167 23.41 -4.23 5.15
C VAL A 167 24.25 -3.24 5.95
N GLU A 168 25.17 -2.57 5.26
CA GLU A 168 25.88 -1.40 5.73
C GLU A 168 25.69 -0.28 4.71
N ALA A 169 25.20 0.85 5.17
CA ALA A 169 24.99 2.04 4.35
C ALA A 169 26.35 2.71 4.01
N PRO A 170 26.42 3.56 2.97
CA PRO A 170 27.61 4.37 2.70
C PRO A 170 28.08 5.12 3.94
N PRO A 171 29.37 5.49 4.06
CA PRO A 171 29.86 6.32 5.18
C PRO A 171 29.09 7.65 5.28
N ARG A 172 29.10 8.24 6.48
CA ARG A 172 28.51 9.56 6.68
C ARG A 172 29.23 10.64 5.87
N ASP A 173 30.52 10.52 5.75
CA ASP A 173 31.34 11.38 4.89
C ASP A 173 30.94 11.21 3.41
N GLY A 174 30.61 12.32 2.75
CA GLY A 174 30.12 12.32 1.37
C GLY A 174 28.64 11.95 1.20
N LEU A 175 27.88 11.69 2.27
CA LEU A 175 26.47 11.34 2.20
C LEU A 175 25.63 12.45 1.56
N GLU A 176 25.90 13.73 1.86
CA GLU A 176 25.23 14.88 1.25
C GLU A 176 25.36 14.84 -0.27
N THR A 177 26.58 14.65 -0.77
CA THR A 177 26.84 14.58 -2.20
C THR A 177 26.09 13.42 -2.87
N GLN A 178 26.04 12.27 -2.21
CA GLN A 178 25.28 11.13 -2.73
C GLN A 178 23.78 11.35 -2.71
N LEU A 179 23.26 12.00 -1.67
CA LEU A 179 21.85 12.34 -1.56
C LEU A 179 21.46 13.42 -2.58
N ASP A 180 22.30 14.43 -2.78
CA ASP A 180 22.09 15.44 -3.83
C ASP A 180 22.07 14.80 -5.22
N ALA A 181 22.98 13.84 -5.49
CA ALA A 181 22.97 13.08 -6.74
C ALA A 181 21.68 12.26 -6.93
N PHE A 182 21.18 11.64 -5.86
CA PHE A 182 19.89 10.94 -5.88
C PHE A 182 18.73 11.89 -6.19
N LEU A 183 18.64 13.03 -5.48
CA LEU A 183 17.58 14.02 -5.67
C LEU A 183 17.60 14.61 -7.07
N ALA A 184 18.78 14.97 -7.57
CA ALA A 184 18.94 15.46 -8.94
C ALA A 184 18.49 14.44 -9.99
N TRP A 185 18.89 13.15 -9.83
CA TRP A 185 18.44 12.08 -10.70
C TRP A 185 16.92 11.88 -10.61
N PHE A 186 16.37 11.91 -9.39
CA PHE A 186 14.94 11.72 -9.17
C PHE A 186 14.11 12.77 -9.91
N GLU A 187 14.51 14.03 -9.88
CA GLU A 187 13.84 15.12 -10.60
C GLU A 187 14.04 15.02 -12.12
N GLN A 188 15.28 14.82 -12.58
CA GLN A 188 15.58 14.74 -14.00
C GLN A 188 14.91 13.58 -14.71
N SER A 189 14.83 12.43 -14.03
CA SER A 189 14.24 11.21 -14.59
C SER A 189 12.71 11.23 -14.64
N ALA A 190 12.04 12.13 -13.93
CA ALA A 190 10.57 12.22 -13.90
C ALA A 190 9.94 12.45 -15.28
N ASN A 191 10.62 13.27 -16.12
CA ASN A 191 10.14 13.64 -17.45
C ASN A 191 11.00 13.06 -18.59
N ALA A 192 11.93 12.15 -18.27
CA ALA A 192 12.80 11.54 -19.27
C ALA A 192 12.06 10.45 -20.06
N SER A 193 11.77 10.69 -21.32
CA SER A 193 11.09 9.73 -22.23
C SER A 193 11.87 8.41 -22.44
N SER A 194 13.15 8.38 -22.07
CA SER A 194 14.02 7.21 -22.18
C SER A 194 13.91 6.27 -20.98
N PHE A 195 13.15 6.63 -19.94
CA PHE A 195 13.07 5.89 -18.69
C PHE A 195 11.63 5.44 -18.42
N ASP A 196 11.43 4.15 -18.21
CA ASP A 196 10.11 3.66 -17.81
C ASP A 196 9.78 4.14 -16.40
N PRO A 197 8.61 4.80 -16.17
CA PRO A 197 8.27 5.36 -14.86
C PRO A 197 8.17 4.33 -13.73
N LEU A 198 7.77 3.08 -14.03
CA LEU A 198 7.67 2.01 -13.02
C LEU A 198 9.05 1.50 -12.62
N LEU A 199 9.97 1.38 -13.59
CA LEU A 199 11.38 1.08 -13.29
C LEU A 199 12.03 2.20 -12.50
N ARG A 200 11.73 3.46 -12.82
CA ARG A 200 12.17 4.62 -12.05
C ARG A 200 11.75 4.53 -10.58
N ALA A 201 10.50 4.17 -10.31
CA ALA A 201 10.01 3.99 -8.94
C ALA A 201 10.78 2.88 -8.20
N GLY A 202 11.07 1.77 -8.87
CA GLY A 202 11.87 0.67 -8.31
C GLY A 202 13.32 1.06 -8.02
N ILE A 203 13.94 1.84 -8.90
CA ILE A 203 15.31 2.35 -8.72
C ILE A 203 15.36 3.38 -7.59
N ALA A 204 14.41 4.30 -7.54
CA ALA A 204 14.31 5.29 -6.46
C ALA A 204 14.21 4.62 -5.09
N HIS A 205 13.35 3.59 -4.98
CA HIS A 205 13.24 2.78 -3.76
C HIS A 205 14.58 2.17 -3.36
N PHE A 206 15.21 1.46 -4.28
CA PHE A 206 16.46 0.75 -4.01
C PHE A 206 17.61 1.69 -3.65
N TRP A 207 17.74 2.79 -4.38
CA TRP A 207 18.81 3.75 -4.16
C TRP A 207 18.66 4.45 -2.82
N PHE A 208 17.47 4.98 -2.51
CA PHE A 208 17.26 5.69 -1.25
C PHE A 208 17.39 4.78 -0.02
N VAL A 209 16.84 3.56 -0.07
CA VAL A 209 16.98 2.61 1.05
C VAL A 209 18.43 2.18 1.25
N THR A 210 19.26 2.18 0.19
CA THR A 210 20.69 1.87 0.27
C THR A 210 21.50 3.04 0.85
N LEU A 211 21.16 4.29 0.52
CA LEU A 211 21.79 5.48 1.12
C LEU A 211 21.53 5.58 2.63
N HIS A 212 20.35 5.20 3.06
CA HIS A 212 19.95 5.18 4.47
C HIS A 212 20.31 6.46 5.22
N PRO A 213 19.82 7.65 4.77
CA PRO A 213 20.39 8.93 5.17
C PRO A 213 20.03 9.38 6.60
N PHE A 214 19.09 8.74 7.30
CA PHE A 214 18.59 9.13 8.61
C PHE A 214 18.93 8.09 9.68
N ASP A 215 18.87 8.49 10.96
CA ASP A 215 19.07 7.58 12.09
C ASP A 215 17.96 6.51 12.18
N ASP A 216 16.73 6.86 11.80
CA ASP A 216 15.55 5.98 11.72
C ASP A 216 14.57 6.52 10.67
N GLY A 217 13.52 5.77 10.34
CA GLY A 217 12.46 6.19 9.41
C GLY A 217 12.79 6.00 7.93
N ASN A 218 14.00 5.54 7.59
CA ASN A 218 14.42 5.37 6.18
C ASN A 218 13.48 4.47 5.39
N GLY A 219 13.02 3.35 5.95
CA GLY A 219 12.08 2.45 5.27
C GLY A 219 10.74 3.12 4.95
N ARG A 220 10.18 3.88 5.89
CA ARG A 220 8.91 4.62 5.70
C ARG A 220 9.06 5.73 4.67
N LEU A 221 10.15 6.49 4.71
CA LEU A 221 10.46 7.52 3.70
C LEU A 221 10.72 6.91 2.32
N THR A 222 11.42 5.77 2.24
CA THR A 222 11.62 5.04 0.98
C THR A 222 10.29 4.69 0.33
N ARG A 223 9.32 4.18 1.11
CA ARG A 223 7.99 3.83 0.59
C ARG A 223 7.20 5.07 0.20
N ALA A 224 7.32 6.18 0.93
CA ALA A 224 6.71 7.46 0.53
C ALA A 224 7.31 8.02 -0.77
N ILE A 225 8.63 7.93 -0.96
CA ILE A 225 9.29 8.29 -2.22
C ILE A 225 8.82 7.39 -3.37
N THR A 226 8.61 6.10 -3.10
CA THR A 226 8.07 5.16 -4.08
C THR A 226 6.64 5.55 -4.47
N ASP A 227 5.81 5.90 -3.50
CA ASP A 227 4.44 6.35 -3.73
C ASP A 227 4.40 7.67 -4.53
N LEU A 228 5.30 8.61 -4.22
CA LEU A 228 5.50 9.83 -5.01
C LEU A 228 5.89 9.51 -6.46
N ALA A 229 6.87 8.63 -6.67
CA ALA A 229 7.33 8.25 -8.02
C ALA A 229 6.22 7.59 -8.84
N LEU A 230 5.40 6.74 -8.20
CA LEU A 230 4.26 6.09 -8.85
C LEU A 230 3.11 7.09 -9.11
N ALA A 231 2.85 8.04 -8.22
CA ALA A 231 1.88 9.11 -8.45
C ALA A 231 2.29 10.01 -9.63
N GLN A 232 3.59 10.31 -9.76
CA GLN A 232 4.14 11.01 -10.92
C GLN A 232 3.97 10.21 -12.21
N ALA A 233 4.17 8.88 -12.16
CA ALA A 233 3.97 7.98 -13.31
C ALA A 233 2.51 7.92 -13.78
N GLU A 234 1.58 8.01 -12.86
CA GLU A 234 0.14 7.94 -13.12
C GLU A 234 -0.46 9.31 -13.48
N HIS A 235 0.25 10.40 -13.21
CA HIS A 235 -0.25 11.78 -13.29
C HIS A 235 -1.58 11.97 -12.52
N GLN A 236 -1.72 11.27 -11.41
CA GLN A 236 -2.92 11.27 -10.56
C GLN A 236 -2.56 11.37 -9.10
N ALA A 237 -3.31 12.20 -8.38
CA ALA A 237 -3.19 12.37 -6.94
C ALA A 237 -3.78 11.19 -6.15
N ILE A 238 -4.76 10.50 -6.73
CA ILE A 238 -5.51 9.43 -6.07
C ILE A 238 -4.92 8.07 -6.44
N ARG A 239 -4.53 7.31 -5.43
CA ARG A 239 -4.02 5.95 -5.60
C ARG A 239 -4.91 4.94 -4.92
N PHE A 240 -5.34 3.93 -5.66
CA PHE A 240 -6.27 2.89 -5.23
C PHE A 240 -5.61 1.58 -4.82
N TYR A 241 -4.26 1.54 -4.80
CA TYR A 241 -3.47 0.39 -4.40
C TYR A 241 -2.33 0.81 -3.47
N THR A 242 -1.78 -0.15 -2.74
CA THR A 242 -0.66 0.08 -1.83
C THR A 242 0.37 -1.03 -1.95
N MET A 243 1.59 -0.67 -2.32
CA MET A 243 2.71 -1.60 -2.33
C MET A 243 3.08 -2.06 -0.93
N SER A 244 2.89 -1.22 0.10
CA SER A 244 3.23 -1.57 1.47
C SER A 244 2.48 -2.81 1.97
N ALA A 245 1.24 -3.03 1.53
CA ALA A 245 0.48 -4.23 1.87
C ALA A 245 1.10 -5.51 1.26
N SER A 246 1.48 -5.47 -0.01
CA SER A 246 2.14 -6.59 -0.69
C SER A 246 3.56 -6.83 -0.16
N ILE A 247 4.31 -5.77 0.16
CA ILE A 247 5.61 -5.88 0.83
C ILE A 247 5.46 -6.55 2.20
N LEU A 248 4.46 -6.16 3.00
CA LEU A 248 4.21 -6.76 4.32
C LEU A 248 3.86 -8.25 4.21
N ALA A 249 3.09 -8.63 3.19
CA ALA A 249 2.71 -10.02 2.93
C ALA A 249 3.93 -10.92 2.64
N ASP A 250 4.97 -10.39 1.98
CA ASP A 250 6.26 -11.07 1.77
C ASP A 250 7.43 -10.27 2.36
N ARG A 251 7.30 -9.86 3.61
CA ARG A 251 8.32 -9.08 4.32
C ARG A 251 9.69 -9.76 4.32
N ALA A 252 9.72 -11.07 4.48
CA ALA A 252 10.96 -11.84 4.44
C ALA A 252 11.61 -11.83 3.04
N GLY A 253 10.83 -11.95 1.98
CA GLY A 253 11.30 -11.82 0.59
C GLY A 253 11.86 -10.44 0.29
N TYR A 254 11.18 -9.39 0.77
CA TYR A 254 11.64 -8.00 0.66
C TYR A 254 13.05 -7.80 1.21
N TYR A 255 13.28 -8.15 2.47
CA TYR A 255 14.59 -7.97 3.09
C TYR A 255 15.66 -8.87 2.44
N ARG A 256 15.29 -10.08 2.06
CA ARG A 256 16.22 -11.01 1.39
C ARG A 256 16.69 -10.47 0.03
N VAL A 257 15.77 -9.96 -0.81
CA VAL A 257 16.15 -9.44 -2.14
C VAL A 257 16.94 -8.14 -2.02
N LEU A 258 16.60 -7.28 -1.04
CA LEU A 258 17.37 -6.07 -0.76
C LEU A 258 18.80 -6.44 -0.35
N GLU A 259 18.97 -7.32 0.63
CA GLU A 259 20.29 -7.76 1.11
C GLU A 259 21.12 -8.36 -0.02
N GLN A 260 20.52 -9.24 -0.84
CA GLN A 260 21.22 -9.86 -1.97
C GLN A 260 21.67 -8.82 -3.01
N SER A 261 20.80 -7.87 -3.36
CA SER A 261 21.12 -6.83 -4.34
C SER A 261 22.11 -5.80 -3.80
N GLN A 262 22.07 -5.48 -2.51
CA GLN A 262 23.02 -4.54 -1.87
C GLN A 262 24.40 -5.16 -1.64
N LYS A 263 24.53 -6.49 -1.63
CA LYS A 263 25.80 -7.22 -1.59
C LYS A 263 26.31 -7.63 -2.98
N GLY A 264 25.53 -7.38 -4.01
CA GLY A 264 25.86 -7.70 -5.40
C GLY A 264 26.73 -6.66 -6.09
N ASP A 265 26.77 -6.78 -7.38
CA ASP A 265 27.31 -5.75 -8.28
C ASP A 265 26.20 -4.73 -8.63
N LEU A 266 26.45 -3.88 -9.66
CA LEU A 266 25.48 -2.88 -10.11
C LEU A 266 24.31 -3.45 -10.95
N ASP A 267 24.22 -4.77 -11.15
CA ASP A 267 23.06 -5.42 -11.78
C ASP A 267 21.95 -5.63 -10.75
N ILE A 268 20.92 -4.79 -10.83
CA ILE A 268 19.75 -4.81 -9.93
C ILE A 268 18.54 -5.53 -10.54
N THR A 269 18.76 -6.44 -11.51
CA THR A 269 17.67 -7.18 -12.18
C THR A 269 16.80 -7.96 -11.19
N ALA A 270 17.41 -8.61 -10.20
CA ALA A 270 16.67 -9.37 -9.18
C ALA A 270 15.76 -8.48 -8.36
N TRP A 271 16.25 -7.30 -7.94
CA TRP A 271 15.47 -6.29 -7.24
C TRP A 271 14.29 -5.79 -8.08
N LEU A 272 14.57 -5.36 -9.32
CA LEU A 272 13.51 -4.83 -10.20
C LEU A 272 12.45 -5.89 -10.54
N SER A 273 12.85 -7.15 -10.73
CA SER A 273 11.89 -8.24 -10.93
C SER A 273 10.99 -8.44 -9.73
N TRP A 274 11.54 -8.44 -8.52
CA TRP A 274 10.77 -8.53 -7.28
C TRP A 274 9.85 -7.31 -7.09
N PHE A 275 10.38 -6.11 -7.34
CA PHE A 275 9.61 -4.86 -7.22
C PHE A 275 8.41 -4.84 -8.16
N LEU A 276 8.60 -5.19 -9.42
CA LEU A 276 7.52 -5.26 -10.40
C LEU A 276 6.50 -6.35 -10.08
N GLN A 277 6.93 -7.51 -9.59
CA GLN A 277 5.98 -8.54 -9.14
C GLN A 277 5.14 -8.04 -7.97
N THR A 278 5.75 -7.41 -6.97
CA THR A 278 5.06 -6.83 -5.81
C THR A 278 4.09 -5.71 -6.23
N LEU A 279 4.47 -4.89 -7.22
CA LEU A 279 3.59 -3.88 -7.80
C LEU A 279 2.41 -4.52 -8.53
N LEU A 280 2.64 -5.55 -9.33
CA LEU A 280 1.58 -6.29 -10.04
C LEU A 280 0.58 -6.88 -9.05
N ASP A 281 1.05 -7.57 -8.01
CA ASP A 281 0.21 -8.14 -6.95
C ASP A 281 -0.65 -7.05 -6.28
N SER A 282 -0.09 -5.87 -6.05
CA SER A 282 -0.81 -4.72 -5.46
C SER A 282 -1.91 -4.20 -6.39
N LEU A 283 -1.62 -4.10 -7.68
CA LEU A 283 -2.56 -3.64 -8.71
C LEU A 283 -3.71 -4.66 -8.91
N GLU A 284 -3.41 -5.95 -8.94
CA GLU A 284 -4.40 -7.02 -9.08
C GLU A 284 -5.34 -7.07 -7.87
N GLN A 285 -4.81 -6.94 -6.66
CA GLN A 285 -5.63 -6.86 -5.45
C GLN A 285 -6.53 -5.61 -5.45
N ALA A 286 -6.06 -4.47 -5.94
CA ALA A 286 -6.86 -3.27 -6.08
C ALA A 286 -7.98 -3.46 -7.12
N LEU A 287 -7.69 -4.05 -8.27
CA LEU A 287 -8.69 -4.39 -9.29
C LEU A 287 -9.81 -5.26 -8.71
N LEU A 288 -9.45 -6.32 -7.95
CA LEU A 288 -10.44 -7.17 -7.29
C LEU A 288 -11.32 -6.40 -6.30
N ARG A 289 -10.77 -5.43 -5.57
CA ARG A 289 -11.54 -4.57 -4.65
C ARG A 289 -12.50 -3.65 -5.41
N ILE A 290 -12.03 -2.99 -6.45
CA ILE A 290 -12.83 -2.07 -7.27
C ILE A 290 -13.95 -2.83 -8.00
N ASP A 291 -13.64 -3.99 -8.58
CA ASP A 291 -14.66 -4.82 -9.24
C ASP A 291 -15.79 -5.20 -8.27
N ARG A 292 -15.48 -5.46 -6.99
CA ARG A 292 -16.51 -5.71 -5.96
C ARG A 292 -17.34 -4.47 -5.69
N VAL A 293 -16.72 -3.29 -5.53
CA VAL A 293 -17.44 -2.03 -5.30
C VAL A 293 -18.36 -1.70 -6.47
N LEU A 294 -17.85 -1.80 -7.70
CA LEU A 294 -18.63 -1.57 -8.91
C LEU A 294 -19.72 -2.63 -9.09
N GLY A 295 -19.43 -3.89 -8.80
CA GLY A 295 -20.38 -4.98 -8.82
C GLY A 295 -21.53 -4.72 -7.84
N LYS A 296 -21.20 -4.33 -6.61
CA LYS A 296 -22.19 -3.96 -5.57
C LYS A 296 -23.05 -2.77 -6.00
N ALA A 297 -22.43 -1.73 -6.56
CA ALA A 297 -23.19 -0.56 -7.06
C ALA A 297 -24.13 -0.91 -8.21
N ARG A 298 -23.66 -1.72 -9.19
CA ARG A 298 -24.50 -2.21 -10.30
C ARG A 298 -25.64 -3.08 -9.80
N PHE A 299 -25.37 -3.96 -8.85
CA PHE A 299 -26.37 -4.82 -8.23
C PHE A 299 -27.49 -4.00 -7.57
N TRP A 300 -27.15 -3.04 -6.72
CA TRP A 300 -28.14 -2.19 -6.05
C TRP A 300 -28.90 -1.28 -7.01
N ARG A 301 -28.28 -0.82 -8.08
CA ARG A 301 -28.98 -0.02 -9.11
C ARG A 301 -30.04 -0.87 -9.85
N ARG A 302 -29.76 -2.15 -10.13
CA ARG A 302 -30.74 -3.07 -10.72
C ARG A 302 -31.94 -3.32 -9.81
N HIS A 303 -31.70 -3.36 -8.51
CA HIS A 303 -32.70 -3.67 -7.48
C HIS A 303 -33.13 -2.43 -6.68
N SER A 304 -33.09 -1.24 -7.27
CA SER A 304 -33.36 0.03 -6.60
C SER A 304 -34.80 0.17 -6.11
N GLU A 305 -35.77 -0.44 -6.80
CA GLU A 305 -37.20 -0.36 -6.51
C GLU A 305 -37.70 -1.48 -5.60
N ASP A 306 -36.87 -2.48 -5.31
CA ASP A 306 -37.29 -3.66 -4.56
C ASP A 306 -37.29 -3.38 -3.05
N ALA A 307 -38.44 -3.61 -2.41
CA ALA A 307 -38.58 -3.49 -0.95
C ALA A 307 -37.92 -4.69 -0.25
N LEU A 308 -36.86 -4.42 0.53
CA LEU A 308 -36.18 -5.38 1.38
C LEU A 308 -36.28 -5.01 2.84
N SER A 309 -36.43 -6.00 3.73
CA SER A 309 -36.26 -5.77 5.17
C SER A 309 -34.80 -5.40 5.50
N THR A 310 -34.60 -4.80 6.68
CA THR A 310 -33.26 -4.47 7.19
C THR A 310 -32.36 -5.70 7.25
N GLU A 311 -32.90 -6.85 7.66
CA GLU A 311 -32.20 -8.12 7.77
C GLU A 311 -31.78 -8.65 6.39
N GLN A 312 -32.68 -8.58 5.41
CA GLN A 312 -32.40 -8.99 4.03
C GLN A 312 -31.31 -8.13 3.43
N ARG A 313 -31.42 -6.81 3.54
CA ARG A 313 -30.40 -5.85 3.06
C ARG A 313 -29.04 -6.10 3.73
N LYS A 314 -29.02 -6.37 5.04
CA LYS A 314 -27.79 -6.71 5.78
C LYS A 314 -27.10 -7.95 5.24
N VAL A 315 -27.86 -9.00 4.92
CA VAL A 315 -27.30 -10.26 4.39
C VAL A 315 -26.80 -10.08 2.96
N ILE A 316 -27.59 -9.41 2.10
CA ILE A 316 -27.17 -9.11 0.73
C ILE A 316 -25.87 -8.29 0.72
N ASN A 317 -25.79 -7.22 1.51
CA ASN A 317 -24.56 -6.43 1.62
C ASN A 317 -23.37 -7.28 2.05
N ARG A 318 -23.54 -8.16 3.03
CA ARG A 318 -22.47 -9.05 3.48
C ARG A 318 -22.01 -10.05 2.43
N LEU A 319 -22.91 -10.54 1.59
CA LEU A 319 -22.58 -11.39 0.44
C LEU A 319 -21.85 -10.61 -0.65
N LEU A 320 -22.29 -9.39 -0.94
CA LEU A 320 -21.68 -8.50 -1.93
C LEU A 320 -20.29 -8.00 -1.50
N ASP A 321 -20.08 -7.78 -0.19
CA ASP A 321 -18.77 -7.36 0.35
C ASP A 321 -17.70 -8.46 0.17
N GLY A 322 -18.10 -9.73 0.14
CA GLY A 322 -17.19 -10.87 -0.12
C GLY A 322 -16.02 -10.96 0.86
N GLY A 323 -14.92 -11.60 0.45
CA GLY A 323 -13.69 -11.74 1.23
C GLY A 323 -13.88 -12.60 2.49
N GLU A 324 -13.02 -12.41 3.51
CA GLU A 324 -13.06 -13.16 4.78
C GLU A 324 -14.38 -13.04 5.55
N ARG A 325 -15.10 -11.94 5.34
CA ARG A 325 -16.42 -11.69 5.95
C ARG A 325 -17.59 -12.23 5.11
N GLY A 326 -17.34 -12.62 3.87
CA GLY A 326 -18.32 -13.19 2.95
C GLY A 326 -18.50 -14.69 3.17
N PHE A 327 -19.42 -15.26 2.41
CA PHE A 327 -19.67 -16.71 2.40
C PHE A 327 -19.17 -17.27 1.06
N VAL A 328 -17.94 -17.76 1.04
CA VAL A 328 -17.26 -18.24 -0.20
C VAL A 328 -18.11 -19.26 -0.96
N ASP A 329 -18.82 -20.13 -0.23
CA ASP A 329 -19.69 -21.17 -0.81
C ASP A 329 -21.18 -20.81 -0.72
N GLY A 330 -21.52 -19.53 -0.70
CA GLY A 330 -22.88 -19.05 -0.50
C GLY A 330 -23.37 -19.18 0.96
N ILE A 331 -24.58 -18.68 1.23
CA ILE A 331 -25.19 -18.63 2.57
C ILE A 331 -26.27 -19.71 2.73
N ASN A 332 -26.39 -20.29 3.91
CA ASN A 332 -27.52 -21.14 4.31
C ASN A 332 -28.36 -20.49 5.41
N ALA A 333 -29.50 -21.13 5.75
CA ALA A 333 -30.42 -20.61 6.77
C ALA A 333 -29.77 -20.43 8.15
N SER A 334 -28.84 -21.30 8.55
CA SER A 334 -28.14 -21.17 9.83
C SER A 334 -27.20 -19.97 9.86
N GLN A 335 -26.44 -19.76 8.76
CA GLN A 335 -25.57 -18.59 8.62
C GLN A 335 -26.39 -17.29 8.52
N TYR A 336 -27.53 -17.30 7.83
CA TYR A 336 -28.47 -16.19 7.79
C TYR A 336 -28.92 -15.79 9.22
N GLN A 337 -29.33 -16.79 10.04
CA GLN A 337 -29.69 -16.59 11.45
C GLN A 337 -28.53 -15.98 12.26
N ALA A 338 -27.32 -16.49 12.05
CA ALA A 338 -26.14 -15.97 12.76
C ALA A 338 -25.89 -14.48 12.48
N VAL A 339 -26.14 -14.03 11.23
CA VAL A 339 -25.98 -12.63 10.80
C VAL A 339 -27.07 -11.73 11.31
N THR A 340 -28.34 -12.20 11.29
CA THR A 340 -29.52 -11.34 11.48
C THR A 340 -30.23 -11.54 12.83
N LYS A 341 -29.89 -12.64 13.53
CA LYS A 341 -30.52 -13.03 14.81
C LYS A 341 -32.02 -13.35 14.72
N VAL A 342 -32.55 -13.62 13.53
CA VAL A 342 -33.96 -14.01 13.34
C VAL A 342 -34.19 -15.50 13.59
N SER A 343 -35.47 -15.96 13.67
CA SER A 343 -35.82 -17.37 13.77
C SER A 343 -35.46 -18.14 12.49
N LYS A 344 -35.31 -19.47 12.61
CA LYS A 344 -35.05 -20.34 11.45
C LYS A 344 -36.15 -20.26 10.38
N ALA A 345 -37.41 -20.20 10.81
CA ALA A 345 -38.55 -20.06 9.89
C ALA A 345 -38.47 -18.74 9.11
N THR A 346 -38.14 -17.64 9.81
CA THR A 346 -37.98 -16.31 9.19
C THR A 346 -36.76 -16.33 8.21
N ALA A 347 -35.64 -16.91 8.60
CA ALA A 347 -34.46 -17.02 7.71
C ALA A 347 -34.78 -17.78 6.42
N THR A 348 -35.50 -18.91 6.53
CA THR A 348 -35.92 -19.70 5.37
C THR A 348 -36.85 -18.92 4.45
N ARG A 349 -37.85 -18.21 5.04
CA ARG A 349 -38.76 -17.35 4.27
C ARG A 349 -38.03 -16.20 3.57
N HIS A 350 -37.11 -15.53 4.25
CA HIS A 350 -36.32 -14.45 3.66
C HIS A 350 -35.44 -14.94 2.50
N LEU A 351 -34.80 -16.13 2.62
CA LEU A 351 -34.02 -16.71 1.54
C LEU A 351 -34.88 -17.09 0.32
N ALA A 352 -36.10 -17.59 0.53
CA ALA A 352 -37.05 -17.87 -0.54
C ALA A 352 -37.50 -16.59 -1.25
N ASP A 353 -37.90 -15.56 -0.48
CA ASP A 353 -38.31 -14.25 -1.02
C ASP A 353 -37.17 -13.57 -1.81
N LEU A 354 -35.94 -13.60 -1.29
CA LEU A 354 -34.77 -13.08 -2.00
C LEU A 354 -34.48 -13.84 -3.30
N THR A 355 -34.78 -15.13 -3.36
CA THR A 355 -34.62 -15.94 -4.57
C THR A 355 -35.73 -15.62 -5.58
N GLU A 356 -36.97 -15.48 -5.14
CA GLU A 356 -38.10 -15.10 -5.97
C GLU A 356 -37.91 -13.70 -6.60
N LYS A 357 -37.36 -12.76 -5.85
CA LYS A 357 -37.03 -11.41 -6.30
C LYS A 357 -35.75 -11.33 -7.15
N GLY A 358 -35.03 -12.43 -7.36
CA GLY A 358 -33.81 -12.46 -8.19
C GLY A 358 -32.56 -11.83 -7.53
N PHE A 359 -32.55 -11.66 -6.19
CA PHE A 359 -31.35 -11.25 -5.45
C PHE A 359 -30.38 -12.40 -5.25
N LEU A 360 -30.93 -13.61 -5.04
CA LEU A 360 -30.18 -14.81 -4.79
C LEU A 360 -30.57 -15.91 -5.76
N ARG A 361 -29.61 -16.74 -6.12
CA ARG A 361 -29.87 -18.02 -6.79
C ARG A 361 -29.49 -19.18 -5.87
N ARG A 362 -30.24 -20.27 -6.00
CA ARG A 362 -29.97 -21.49 -5.23
C ARG A 362 -28.82 -22.26 -5.90
N LEU A 363 -27.85 -22.67 -5.08
CA LEU A 363 -26.76 -23.54 -5.54
C LEU A 363 -27.26 -24.98 -5.73
N PRO A 364 -26.59 -25.75 -6.63
CA PRO A 364 -26.85 -27.19 -6.75
C PRO A 364 -26.66 -27.90 -5.41
N GLY A 365 -27.57 -28.78 -5.06
CA GLY A 365 -27.60 -29.49 -3.78
C GLY A 365 -28.94 -29.26 -3.06
N GLY A 366 -29.30 -30.12 -2.16
CA GLY A 366 -30.61 -30.07 -1.51
C GLY A 366 -30.57 -30.52 -0.04
N GLY A 367 -31.72 -30.38 0.64
CA GLY A 367 -31.91 -30.77 2.03
C GLY A 367 -31.43 -29.74 3.03
N ARG A 368 -30.90 -30.18 4.21
CA ARG A 368 -30.49 -29.31 5.30
C ARG A 368 -29.31 -28.36 4.97
N SER A 369 -28.58 -28.60 3.88
CA SER A 369 -27.41 -27.86 3.44
C SER A 369 -27.67 -26.96 2.24
N THR A 370 -28.93 -26.69 1.85
CA THR A 370 -29.26 -25.75 0.75
C THR A 370 -28.55 -24.43 0.95
N ARG A 371 -27.79 -24.00 -0.07
CA ARG A 371 -27.03 -22.74 -0.09
C ARG A 371 -27.55 -21.82 -1.19
N TYR A 372 -27.34 -20.54 -0.99
CA TYR A 372 -27.75 -19.48 -1.88
C TYR A 372 -26.58 -18.53 -2.09
N GLU A 373 -26.39 -18.03 -3.30
CA GLU A 373 -25.39 -17.03 -3.64
C GLU A 373 -26.04 -15.84 -4.36
N ILE A 374 -25.32 -14.74 -4.51
CA ILE A 374 -25.77 -13.58 -5.26
C ILE A 374 -26.08 -14.01 -6.71
N ASP A 375 -27.25 -13.59 -7.19
CA ASP A 375 -27.62 -13.74 -8.59
C ASP A 375 -27.04 -12.57 -9.39
N TRP A 376 -25.81 -12.78 -9.87
CA TRP A 376 -25.14 -11.77 -10.68
C TRP A 376 -25.79 -11.65 -12.06
N PRO A 377 -25.89 -10.43 -12.63
CA PRO A 377 -26.40 -10.20 -13.97
C PRO A 377 -25.52 -10.78 -15.06
#